data_a661cc72ca3ba9eb5aae2c452adda241
#
_entry.id   a661cc72ca3ba9eb5aae2c452adda241
#
_cell.length_a   1.000
_cell.length_b   1.000
_cell.length_c   1.000
_cell.angle_alpha   90.00
_cell.angle_beta   90.00
_cell.angle_gamma   90.00
#
_symmetry.space_group_name_H-M   'P 1'
#
loop_
_entity.id
_entity.type
_entity.pdbx_description
1 polymer ?
#
loop_
_entity_poly.entity_id
_entity_poly.type
_entity_poly.pdbx_seq_one_letter_code
_entity_poly.pdbx_strand_id
1 'polypeptide(L)'
;MKKVQKLEAILWSIAFPGFGQLLNRHLLKGFVFIFLEFITNVNSFFNQAIMYSFLGKITEAEFVVNHQWLMFYPCLYMYAMYDAYKFADGENPQYSYVPFAFGAYFVTVGLMYSQNKYFGIYFGPIWLPMLSLIPGLAVGFIIRYFIIKYHSRPKRG
;
A
#
# COMPACT_ATOMS: atom_id res chain seq x y z
N MET A 1 -28.50 -6.45 -5.96
CA MET A 1 -27.39 -6.89 -5.09
C MET A 1 -26.61 -5.66 -4.65
N LYS A 2 -26.36 -5.52 -3.34
CA LYS A 2 -25.69 -4.34 -2.75
C LYS A 2 -24.23 -4.30 -3.21
N LYS A 3 -23.74 -3.14 -3.65
CA LYS A 3 -22.31 -2.94 -3.93
C LYS A 3 -21.55 -2.91 -2.60
N VAL A 4 -20.27 -3.26 -2.66
CA VAL A 4 -19.37 -3.27 -1.49
C VAL A 4 -19.05 -1.85 -1.06
N GLN A 5 -19.05 -1.57 0.23
CA GLN A 5 -18.68 -0.25 0.76
C GLN A 5 -17.17 -0.01 0.62
N LYS A 6 -16.77 1.28 0.54
CA LYS A 6 -15.36 1.67 0.35
C LYS A 6 -14.43 1.12 1.42
N LEU A 7 -14.86 1.18 2.69
CA LEU A 7 -14.05 0.65 3.79
C LEU A 7 -13.86 -0.87 3.68
N GLU A 8 -14.93 -1.59 3.36
CA GLU A 8 -14.90 -3.04 3.19
C GLU A 8 -13.97 -3.43 2.03
N ALA A 9 -14.05 -2.73 0.90
CA ALA A 9 -13.19 -2.96 -0.26
C ALA A 9 -11.70 -2.74 0.07
N ILE A 10 -11.37 -1.70 0.86
CA ILE A 10 -10.01 -1.45 1.33
C ILE A 10 -9.54 -2.55 2.26
N LEU A 11 -10.34 -2.92 3.28
CA LEU A 11 -9.95 -3.93 4.27
C LEU A 11 -9.66 -5.28 3.61
N TRP A 12 -10.50 -5.70 2.67
CA TRP A 12 -10.23 -6.92 1.91
C TRP A 12 -9.00 -6.82 1.00
N SER A 13 -8.71 -5.63 0.46
CA SER A 13 -7.49 -5.41 -0.33
C SER A 13 -6.23 -5.37 0.53
N ILE A 14 -6.34 -4.97 1.82
CA ILE A 14 -5.23 -5.08 2.80
C ILE A 14 -4.99 -6.55 3.14
N ALA A 15 -6.07 -7.33 3.33
CA ALA A 15 -5.95 -8.75 3.62
C ALA A 15 -5.28 -9.50 2.46
N PHE A 16 -5.69 -9.19 1.22
CA PHE A 16 -5.10 -9.78 0.03
C PHE A 16 -5.38 -8.92 -1.22
N PRO A 17 -4.36 -8.41 -1.93
CA PRO A 17 -4.54 -7.69 -3.19
C PRO A 17 -5.34 -8.51 -4.20
N GLY A 18 -6.42 -7.93 -4.70
CA GLY A 18 -7.35 -8.60 -5.63
C GLY A 18 -8.71 -8.93 -5.01
N PHE A 19 -8.82 -9.15 -3.70
CA PHE A 19 -10.11 -9.48 -3.07
C PHE A 19 -11.10 -8.31 -3.16
N GLY A 20 -10.66 -7.08 -2.93
CA GLY A 20 -11.51 -5.91 -3.10
C GLY A 20 -12.04 -5.76 -4.52
N GLN A 21 -11.25 -6.11 -5.54
CA GLN A 21 -11.68 -6.13 -6.94
C GLN A 21 -12.72 -7.24 -7.20
N LEU A 22 -12.51 -8.44 -6.66
CA LEU A 22 -13.48 -9.54 -6.80
C LEU A 22 -14.83 -9.14 -6.19
N LEU A 23 -14.82 -8.52 -5.00
CA LEU A 23 -16.03 -8.04 -4.34
C LEU A 23 -16.73 -6.95 -5.17
N ASN A 24 -15.96 -6.08 -5.83
CA ASN A 24 -16.46 -5.08 -6.78
C ASN A 24 -16.87 -5.68 -8.14
N ARG A 25 -16.82 -7.02 -8.30
CA ARG A 25 -17.12 -7.77 -9.54
C ARG A 25 -16.17 -7.48 -10.72
N HIS A 26 -15.01 -6.94 -10.45
CA HIS A 26 -13.95 -6.79 -11.44
C HIS A 26 -13.09 -8.06 -11.46
N LEU A 27 -13.67 -9.19 -11.92
CA LEU A 27 -13.06 -10.52 -11.81
C LEU A 27 -11.67 -10.58 -12.45
N LEU A 28 -11.53 -10.07 -13.68
CA LEU A 28 -10.24 -10.09 -14.38
C LEU A 28 -9.16 -9.34 -13.58
N LYS A 29 -9.46 -8.14 -13.10
CA LYS A 29 -8.53 -7.37 -12.27
C LYS A 29 -8.20 -8.09 -10.96
N GLY A 30 -9.23 -8.67 -10.31
CA GLY A 30 -9.05 -9.43 -9.10
C GLY A 30 -8.06 -10.58 -9.28
N PHE A 31 -8.25 -11.39 -10.32
CA PHE A 31 -7.33 -12.50 -10.61
C PHE A 31 -5.92 -12.02 -10.98
N VAL A 32 -5.79 -10.92 -11.73
CA VAL A 32 -4.49 -10.33 -12.06
C VAL A 32 -3.75 -9.89 -10.78
N PHE A 33 -4.43 -9.20 -9.84
CA PHE A 33 -3.80 -8.79 -8.59
C PHE A 33 -3.43 -9.98 -7.70
N ILE A 34 -4.28 -11.00 -7.60
CA ILE A 34 -3.99 -12.25 -6.88
C ILE A 34 -2.74 -12.92 -7.46
N PHE A 35 -2.65 -12.99 -8.77
CA PHE A 35 -1.50 -13.58 -9.45
C PHE A 35 -0.21 -12.79 -9.22
N LEU A 36 -0.27 -11.46 -9.31
CA LEU A 36 0.86 -10.58 -9.03
C LEU A 36 1.30 -10.69 -7.57
N GLU A 37 0.34 -10.74 -6.64
CA GLU A 37 0.61 -10.95 -5.21
C GLU A 37 1.35 -12.27 -5.00
N PHE A 38 0.82 -13.37 -5.55
CA PHE A 38 1.43 -14.69 -5.40
C PHE A 38 2.87 -14.72 -5.93
N ILE A 39 3.10 -14.21 -7.15
CA ILE A 39 4.43 -14.19 -7.74
C ILE A 39 5.39 -13.33 -6.92
N THR A 40 4.96 -12.13 -6.53
CA THR A 40 5.81 -11.20 -5.78
C THR A 40 6.12 -11.78 -4.40
N ASN A 41 5.13 -12.39 -3.72
CA ASN A 41 5.30 -13.00 -2.41
C ASN A 41 6.32 -14.14 -2.43
N VAL A 42 6.15 -15.08 -3.37
CA VAL A 42 7.02 -16.25 -3.47
C VAL A 42 8.46 -15.82 -3.80
N ASN A 43 8.65 -14.93 -4.75
CA ASN A 43 10.00 -14.51 -5.18
C ASN A 43 10.68 -13.54 -4.20
N SER A 44 9.94 -12.79 -3.39
CA SER A 44 10.47 -11.92 -2.34
C SER A 44 10.70 -12.63 -1.00
N PHE A 45 10.17 -13.84 -0.81
CA PHE A 45 10.11 -14.54 0.47
C PHE A 45 9.36 -13.74 1.56
N PHE A 46 8.36 -12.96 1.14
CA PHE A 46 7.70 -11.97 2.00
C PHE A 46 7.01 -12.60 3.21
N ASN A 47 6.27 -13.70 3.03
CA ASN A 47 5.62 -14.40 4.15
C ASN A 47 6.64 -14.88 5.19
N GLN A 48 7.80 -15.35 4.76
CA GLN A 48 8.86 -15.78 5.66
C GLN A 48 9.45 -14.59 6.43
N ALA A 49 9.67 -13.46 5.74
CA ALA A 49 10.13 -12.24 6.38
C ALA A 49 9.12 -11.69 7.39
N ILE A 50 7.81 -11.72 7.08
CA ILE A 50 6.74 -11.38 8.02
C ILE A 50 6.85 -12.27 9.26
N MET A 51 6.88 -13.59 9.09
CA MET A 51 6.97 -14.54 10.20
C MET A 51 8.16 -14.23 11.11
N TYR A 52 9.36 -14.06 10.55
CA TYR A 52 10.54 -13.74 11.33
C TYR A 52 10.44 -12.39 12.03
N SER A 53 9.89 -11.36 11.36
CA SER A 53 9.72 -10.03 11.95
C SER A 53 8.78 -10.06 13.16
N PHE A 54 7.67 -10.79 13.08
CA PHE A 54 6.72 -10.94 14.19
C PHE A 54 7.26 -11.79 15.34
N LEU A 55 8.20 -12.70 15.07
CA LEU A 55 8.94 -13.46 16.08
C LEU A 55 10.12 -12.68 16.69
N GLY A 56 10.31 -11.42 16.33
CA GLY A 56 11.43 -10.60 16.80
C GLY A 56 12.78 -10.94 16.16
N LYS A 57 12.81 -11.81 15.17
CA LYS A 57 14.00 -12.24 14.43
C LYS A 57 14.25 -11.35 13.22
N ILE A 58 14.53 -10.04 13.50
CA ILE A 58 14.58 -9.02 12.46
C ILE A 58 15.77 -9.24 11.50
N THR A 59 16.90 -9.70 12.01
CA THR A 59 18.08 -9.99 11.20
C THR A 59 17.82 -11.15 10.22
N GLU A 60 17.15 -12.18 10.67
CA GLU A 60 16.74 -13.31 9.83
C GLU A 60 15.71 -12.89 8.78
N ALA A 61 14.77 -12.00 9.16
CA ALA A 61 13.82 -11.43 8.21
C ALA A 61 14.51 -10.68 7.08
N GLU A 62 15.53 -9.87 7.40
CA GLU A 62 16.34 -9.15 6.40
C GLU A 62 17.15 -10.10 5.51
N PHE A 63 17.69 -11.17 6.10
CA PHE A 63 18.53 -12.11 5.36
C PHE A 63 17.74 -12.92 4.31
N VAL A 64 16.49 -13.27 4.59
CA VAL A 64 15.68 -14.09 3.67
C VAL A 64 15.06 -13.27 2.54
N VAL A 65 14.90 -11.96 2.71
CA VAL A 65 14.18 -11.11 1.76
C VAL A 65 14.95 -10.91 0.46
N ASN A 66 14.27 -11.14 -0.65
CA ASN A 66 14.72 -10.63 -1.94
C ASN A 66 14.15 -9.23 -2.16
N HIS A 67 14.98 -8.20 -1.89
CA HIS A 67 14.59 -6.80 -2.00
C HIS A 67 14.16 -6.41 -3.41
N GLN A 68 14.75 -6.98 -4.46
CA GLN A 68 14.40 -6.67 -5.83
C GLN A 68 12.91 -6.98 -6.11
N TRP A 69 12.42 -8.10 -5.61
CA TRP A 69 11.01 -8.46 -5.73
C TRP A 69 10.15 -7.73 -4.71
N LEU A 70 10.64 -7.57 -3.47
CA LEU A 70 9.90 -6.91 -2.41
C LEU A 70 9.58 -5.43 -2.74
N MET A 71 10.42 -4.76 -3.53
CA MET A 71 10.20 -3.37 -3.98
C MET A 71 8.95 -3.18 -4.85
N PHE A 72 8.35 -4.24 -5.38
CA PHE A 72 7.05 -4.15 -6.09
C PHE A 72 5.86 -4.05 -5.15
N TYR A 73 5.98 -4.52 -3.90
CA TYR A 73 4.87 -4.57 -2.95
C TYR A 73 4.20 -3.22 -2.65
N PRO A 74 4.95 -2.15 -2.37
CA PRO A 74 4.32 -0.87 -2.04
C PRO A 74 3.38 -0.38 -3.14
N CYS A 75 3.81 -0.47 -4.39
CA CYS A 75 2.99 -0.06 -5.53
C CYS A 75 1.81 -1.02 -5.75
N LEU A 76 2.05 -2.34 -5.67
CA LEU A 76 1.02 -3.35 -5.86
C LEU A 76 -0.11 -3.20 -4.83
N TYR A 77 0.21 -3.11 -3.55
CA TYR A 77 -0.77 -2.97 -2.46
C TYR A 77 -1.53 -1.65 -2.55
N MET A 78 -0.81 -0.53 -2.64
CA MET A 78 -1.45 0.78 -2.65
C MET A 78 -2.32 0.99 -3.88
N TYR A 79 -1.89 0.47 -5.04
CA TYR A 79 -2.71 0.56 -6.24
C TYR A 79 -3.93 -0.37 -6.17
N ALA A 80 -3.78 -1.59 -5.66
CA ALA A 80 -4.92 -2.50 -5.45
C ALA A 80 -5.96 -1.89 -4.49
N MET A 81 -5.52 -1.32 -3.37
CA MET A 81 -6.41 -0.64 -2.43
C MET A 81 -7.11 0.57 -3.06
N TYR A 82 -6.37 1.40 -3.81
CA TYR A 82 -6.97 2.53 -4.51
C TYR A 82 -7.99 2.10 -5.56
N ASP A 83 -7.65 1.10 -6.40
CA ASP A 83 -8.55 0.60 -7.43
C ASP A 83 -9.83 0.01 -6.81
N ALA A 84 -9.70 -0.79 -5.75
CA ALA A 84 -10.84 -1.31 -5.00
C ALA A 84 -11.70 -0.19 -4.40
N TYR A 85 -11.08 0.81 -3.77
CA TYR A 85 -11.76 1.98 -3.24
C TYR A 85 -12.51 2.76 -4.32
N LYS A 86 -11.88 2.98 -5.47
CA LYS A 86 -12.44 3.77 -6.58
C LYS A 86 -13.72 3.15 -7.13
N PHE A 87 -13.80 1.83 -7.23
CA PHE A 87 -14.93 1.12 -7.83
C PHE A 87 -15.98 0.63 -6.83
N ALA A 88 -15.73 0.76 -5.52
CA ALA A 88 -16.69 0.51 -4.47
C ALA A 88 -17.82 1.54 -4.46
N ASP A 89 -18.91 1.22 -3.74
CA ASP A 89 -20.09 2.08 -3.63
C ASP A 89 -19.78 3.39 -2.88
N GLY A 90 -20.41 4.48 -3.34
CA GLY A 90 -20.24 5.83 -2.80
C GLY A 90 -19.42 6.75 -3.68
N GLU A 91 -19.47 8.05 -3.35
CA GLU A 91 -18.75 9.09 -4.09
C GLU A 91 -17.24 8.93 -4.05
N ASN A 92 -16.59 9.26 -5.16
CA ASN A 92 -15.14 9.34 -5.26
C ASN A 92 -14.69 10.78 -5.04
N PRO A 93 -14.16 11.13 -3.85
CA PRO A 93 -13.65 12.46 -3.59
C PRO A 93 -12.54 12.82 -4.58
N GLN A 94 -12.51 14.08 -5.01
CA GLN A 94 -11.48 14.57 -5.92
C GLN A 94 -10.08 14.27 -5.39
N TYR A 95 -9.18 13.87 -6.29
CA TYR A 95 -7.77 13.54 -5.96
C TYR A 95 -7.61 12.47 -4.87
N SER A 96 -8.57 11.54 -4.73
CA SER A 96 -8.52 10.46 -3.73
C SER A 96 -7.33 9.52 -3.90
N TYR A 97 -6.71 9.48 -5.08
CA TYR A 97 -5.52 8.68 -5.35
C TYR A 97 -4.25 9.20 -4.67
N VAL A 98 -4.20 10.49 -4.32
CA VAL A 98 -2.97 11.15 -3.82
C VAL A 98 -2.44 10.50 -2.53
N PRO A 99 -3.24 10.24 -1.49
CA PRO A 99 -2.75 9.55 -0.30
C PRO A 99 -2.18 8.15 -0.58
N PHE A 100 -2.79 7.40 -1.50
CA PHE A 100 -2.30 6.07 -1.88
C PHE A 100 -0.95 6.15 -2.61
N ALA A 101 -0.78 7.13 -3.52
CA ALA A 101 0.47 7.32 -4.25
C ALA A 101 1.61 7.71 -3.30
N PHE A 102 1.37 8.64 -2.37
CA PHE A 102 2.36 9.03 -1.36
C PHE A 102 2.61 7.91 -0.34
N GLY A 103 1.59 7.14 0.02
CA GLY A 103 1.74 5.93 0.82
C GLY A 103 2.71 4.95 0.15
N ALA A 104 2.49 4.64 -1.13
CA ALA A 104 3.39 3.77 -1.89
C ALA A 104 4.83 4.31 -1.91
N TYR A 105 5.01 5.60 -2.19
CA TYR A 105 6.32 6.23 -2.22
C TYR A 105 7.06 6.12 -0.88
N PHE A 106 6.41 6.48 0.23
CA PHE A 106 7.02 6.44 1.55
C PHE A 106 7.34 5.02 2.02
N VAL A 107 6.45 4.05 1.75
CA VAL A 107 6.70 2.63 2.04
C VAL A 107 7.89 2.12 1.24
N THR A 108 8.00 2.50 -0.03
CA THR A 108 9.17 2.17 -0.87
C THR A 108 10.46 2.74 -0.30
N VAL A 109 10.45 4.02 0.11
CA VAL A 109 11.62 4.65 0.77
C VAL A 109 11.94 3.94 2.09
N GLY A 110 10.93 3.63 2.90
CA GLY A 110 11.11 2.85 4.14
C GLY A 110 11.76 1.49 3.88
N LEU A 111 11.38 0.82 2.80
CA LEU A 111 11.98 -0.44 2.41
C LEU A 111 13.45 -0.28 1.96
N MET A 112 13.75 0.76 1.18
CA MET A 112 15.13 1.06 0.74
C MET A 112 16.08 1.29 1.93
N TYR A 113 15.56 1.85 3.01
CA TYR A 113 16.33 2.15 4.22
C TYR A 113 16.16 1.11 5.34
N SER A 114 15.51 -0.02 5.08
CA SER A 114 15.19 -1.05 6.08
C SER A 114 16.42 -1.66 6.75
N GLN A 115 17.56 -1.65 6.06
CA GLN A 115 18.83 -2.20 6.56
C GLN A 115 19.54 -1.30 7.60
N ASN A 116 19.09 -0.06 7.76
CA ASN A 116 19.70 0.89 8.66
C ASN A 116 19.13 0.77 10.09
N LYS A 117 19.98 1.11 11.07
CA LYS A 117 19.54 1.27 12.47
C LYS A 117 19.14 2.72 12.71
N TYR A 118 18.02 2.94 13.37
CA TYR A 118 17.52 4.25 13.78
C TYR A 118 17.42 4.31 15.29
N PHE A 119 18.10 5.26 15.90
CA PHE A 119 18.17 5.39 17.38
C PHE A 119 18.62 4.09 18.08
N GLY A 120 19.51 3.32 17.43
CA GLY A 120 19.99 2.04 17.94
C GLY A 120 19.05 0.85 17.71
N ILE A 121 17.84 1.08 17.16
CA ILE A 121 16.84 0.05 16.89
C ILE A 121 16.90 -0.34 15.41
N TYR A 122 16.87 -1.64 15.17
CA TYR A 122 16.78 -2.23 13.84
C TYR A 122 15.33 -2.67 13.55
N PHE A 123 14.67 -1.97 12.64
CA PHE A 123 13.27 -2.24 12.29
C PHE A 123 13.10 -3.30 11.21
N GLY A 124 14.08 -3.44 10.31
CA GLY A 124 14.06 -4.43 9.24
C GLY A 124 13.03 -4.20 8.13
N PRO A 125 12.88 -5.20 7.24
CA PRO A 125 12.18 -5.04 5.97
C PRO A 125 10.65 -5.00 6.08
N ILE A 126 10.08 -5.26 7.25
CA ILE A 126 8.63 -5.24 7.49
C ILE A 126 8.23 -4.01 8.30
N TRP A 127 8.83 -3.79 9.48
CA TRP A 127 8.38 -2.75 10.39
C TRP A 127 8.68 -1.34 9.89
N LEU A 128 9.87 -1.09 9.31
CA LEU A 128 10.21 0.24 8.84
C LEU A 128 9.31 0.70 7.69
N PRO A 129 9.05 -0.11 6.63
CA PRO A 129 8.09 0.24 5.59
C PRO A 129 6.68 0.46 6.13
N MET A 130 6.19 -0.37 7.04
CA MET A 130 4.87 -0.21 7.66
C MET A 130 4.76 1.10 8.44
N LEU A 131 5.78 1.46 9.23
CA LEU A 131 5.82 2.75 9.96
C LEU A 131 5.89 3.94 9.00
N SER A 132 6.60 3.80 7.88
CA SER A 132 6.72 4.84 6.85
C SER A 132 5.40 5.14 6.14
N LEU A 133 4.42 4.22 6.18
CA LEU A 133 3.09 4.45 5.63
C LEU A 133 2.39 5.63 6.32
N ILE A 134 2.56 5.78 7.63
CA ILE A 134 1.90 6.83 8.42
C ILE A 134 2.26 8.23 7.91
N PRO A 135 3.54 8.64 7.86
CA PRO A 135 3.91 9.94 7.29
C PRO A 135 3.57 10.04 5.79
N GLY A 136 3.64 8.93 5.04
CA GLY A 136 3.25 8.90 3.63
C GLY A 136 1.79 9.30 3.42
N LEU A 137 0.88 8.70 4.16
CA LEU A 137 -0.55 9.04 4.12
C LEU A 137 -0.79 10.48 4.59
N ALA A 138 -0.14 10.93 5.67
CA ALA A 138 -0.26 12.29 6.18
C ALA A 138 0.15 13.33 5.12
N VAL A 139 1.31 13.17 4.49
CA VAL A 139 1.78 14.03 3.40
C VAL A 139 0.81 13.97 2.22
N GLY A 140 0.34 12.79 1.83
CA GLY A 140 -0.62 12.61 0.75
C GLY A 140 -1.93 13.36 1.01
N PHE A 141 -2.49 13.32 2.23
CA PHE A 141 -3.70 14.08 2.60
C PHE A 141 -3.45 15.58 2.61
N ILE A 142 -2.30 16.03 3.11
CA ILE A 142 -1.92 17.45 3.12
C ILE A 142 -1.82 17.97 1.67
N ILE A 143 -1.11 17.28 0.80
CA ILE A 143 -0.96 17.65 -0.61
C ILE A 143 -2.32 17.68 -1.30
N ARG A 144 -3.16 16.65 -1.09
CA ARG A 144 -4.52 16.62 -1.62
C ARG A 144 -5.32 17.84 -1.18
N TYR A 145 -5.27 18.22 0.09
CA TYR A 145 -5.95 19.42 0.59
C TYR A 145 -5.52 20.68 -0.15
N PHE A 146 -4.21 20.87 -0.36
CA PHE A 146 -3.71 22.04 -1.09
C PHE A 146 -4.10 22.04 -2.58
N ILE A 147 -4.10 20.86 -3.24
CA ILE A 147 -4.54 20.73 -4.63
C ILE A 147 -6.01 21.16 -4.76
N ILE A 148 -6.90 20.66 -3.90
CA ILE A 148 -8.32 20.99 -3.91
C ILE A 148 -8.49 22.51 -3.69
N LYS A 149 -7.83 23.08 -2.68
CA LYS A 149 -7.90 24.51 -2.36
C LYS A 149 -7.41 25.40 -3.51
N TYR A 150 -6.37 24.95 -4.22
CA TYR A 150 -5.85 25.68 -5.37
C TYR A 150 -6.83 25.69 -6.54
N HIS A 151 -7.44 24.55 -6.86
CA HIS A 151 -8.40 24.43 -7.96
C HIS A 151 -9.77 25.05 -7.65
N SER A 152 -10.12 25.20 -6.37
CA SER A 152 -11.38 25.85 -5.94
C SER A 152 -11.32 27.39 -5.98
N ARG A 153 -10.15 28.01 -6.24
CA ARG A 153 -10.04 29.45 -6.36
C ARG A 153 -10.69 29.88 -7.66
N PRO A 154 -11.67 30.82 -7.64
CA PRO A 154 -12.25 31.38 -8.85
C PRO A 154 -11.13 32.02 -9.67
N LYS A 155 -11.06 31.66 -10.97
CA LYS A 155 -10.18 32.37 -11.90
C LYS A 155 -10.58 33.83 -11.86
N ARG A 156 -9.74 34.67 -11.26
CA ARG A 156 -9.88 36.14 -11.40
C ARG A 156 -9.69 36.45 -12.88
N GLY A 157 -10.82 36.68 -13.58
CA GLY A 157 -10.84 37.25 -14.90
C GLY A 157 -10.51 38.74 -14.85
#